data_9aeb895a32a7323440e4d14bcd12c0dd
#
_entry.id   9aeb895a32a7323440e4d14bcd12c0dd
#
_cell.length_a   1.000
_cell.length_b   1.000
_cell.length_c   1.000
_cell.angle_alpha   90.00
_cell.angle_beta   90.00
_cell.angle_gamma   90.00
#
_symmetry.space_group_name_H-M   'P 1'
#
loop_
_entity.id
_entity.type
_entity.pdbx_description
1 polymer ?
#
loop_
_entity_poly.entity_id
_entity_poly.type
_entity_poly.pdbx_seq_one_letter_code
_entity_poly.pdbx_strand_id
1 'polypeptide(L)'
;MSKFKKIQEIRIEIDKIDSKIIDLISARKDLVTKVVRFKEKNQIIDQKRINEILERLDVEAKKRNVSRQLVKDIWNTMINSFIAYEEEIFEKSRDKKTD
;
A
#
# COMPACT_ATOMS: atom_id res chain seq x y z
N MET A 1 16.53 -13.19 32.54
CA MET A 1 15.25 -12.70 32.02
C MET A 1 14.46 -13.83 31.41
N SER A 2 13.16 -13.87 31.66
CA SER A 2 12.31 -14.92 31.11
C SER A 2 12.13 -14.73 29.60
N LYS A 3 11.86 -15.82 28.91
CA LYS A 3 11.54 -15.77 27.46
C LYS A 3 10.31 -14.91 27.20
N PHE A 4 9.33 -14.94 28.11
CA PHE A 4 8.11 -14.12 28.01
C PHE A 4 8.45 -12.64 27.96
N LYS A 5 9.33 -12.17 28.85
CA LYS A 5 9.72 -10.76 28.90
C LYS A 5 10.45 -10.35 27.62
N LYS A 6 11.33 -11.20 27.09
CA LYS A 6 12.01 -10.94 25.81
C LYS A 6 11.05 -10.84 24.65
N ILE A 7 10.05 -11.72 24.60
CA ILE A 7 9.02 -11.68 23.56
C ILE A 7 8.24 -10.36 23.63
N GLN A 8 7.86 -9.91 24.82
CA GLN A 8 7.13 -8.66 24.98
C GLN A 8 7.96 -7.45 24.54
N GLU A 9 9.24 -7.43 24.84
CA GLU A 9 10.14 -6.35 24.41
C GLU A 9 10.24 -6.28 22.87
N ILE A 10 10.35 -7.43 22.23
CA ILE A 10 10.40 -7.52 20.76
C ILE A 10 9.08 -7.07 20.15
N ARG A 11 7.96 -7.47 20.74
CA ARG A 11 6.62 -7.06 20.27
C ARG A 11 6.43 -5.54 20.32
N ILE A 12 6.97 -4.88 21.35
CA ILE A 12 6.94 -3.41 21.43
C ILE A 12 7.68 -2.80 20.23
N GLU A 13 8.81 -3.36 19.86
CA GLU A 13 9.56 -2.87 18.69
C GLU A 13 8.81 -3.14 17.39
N ILE A 14 8.14 -4.28 17.26
CA ILE A 14 7.28 -4.58 16.11
C ILE A 14 6.14 -3.57 16.02
N ASP A 15 5.50 -3.25 17.15
CA ASP A 15 4.39 -2.28 17.18
C ASP A 15 4.84 -0.90 16.69
N LYS A 16 6.05 -0.49 17.06
CA LYS A 16 6.63 0.78 16.58
C LYS A 16 6.83 0.77 15.06
N ILE A 17 7.28 -0.35 14.52
CA ILE A 17 7.43 -0.51 13.07
C ILE A 17 6.07 -0.44 12.38
N ASP A 18 5.05 -1.12 12.93
CA ASP A 18 3.70 -1.09 12.38
C ASP A 18 3.16 0.34 12.31
N SER A 19 3.41 1.15 13.33
CA SER A 19 3.01 2.56 13.33
C SER A 19 3.68 3.34 12.20
N LYS A 20 4.96 3.07 11.94
CA LYS A 20 5.68 3.69 10.81
C LYS A 20 5.13 3.25 9.46
N ILE A 21 4.73 1.97 9.35
CA ILE A 21 4.10 1.46 8.13
C ILE A 21 2.77 2.19 7.89
N ILE A 22 1.97 2.40 8.93
CA ILE A 22 0.71 3.15 8.82
C ILE A 22 0.97 4.59 8.36
N ASP A 23 2.01 5.24 8.89
CA ASP A 23 2.40 6.59 8.45
C ASP A 23 2.74 6.60 6.95
N LEU A 24 3.45 5.59 6.47
CA LEU A 24 3.82 5.48 5.06
C LEU A 24 2.60 5.17 4.18
N ILE A 25 1.69 4.33 4.65
CA ILE A 25 0.42 4.07 3.95
C ILE A 25 -0.39 5.36 3.83
N SER A 26 -0.44 6.16 4.89
CA SER A 26 -1.11 7.46 4.88
C SER A 26 -0.50 8.40 3.84
N ALA A 27 0.82 8.47 3.78
CA ALA A 27 1.51 9.28 2.76
C ALA A 27 1.21 8.78 1.34
N ARG A 28 1.20 7.47 1.15
CA ARG A 28 0.86 6.86 -0.14
C ARG A 28 -0.58 7.19 -0.54
N LYS A 29 -1.51 7.11 0.41
CA LYS A 29 -2.92 7.48 0.20
C LYS A 29 -3.04 8.93 -0.30
N ASP A 30 -2.31 9.86 0.30
CA ASP A 30 -2.37 11.26 -0.10
C ASP A 30 -1.90 11.45 -1.55
N LEU A 31 -0.84 10.74 -1.95
CA LEU A 31 -0.35 10.78 -3.33
C LEU A 31 -1.32 10.13 -4.31
N VAL A 32 -1.93 9.02 -3.92
CA VAL A 32 -2.95 8.35 -4.72
C VAL A 32 -4.16 9.26 -4.91
N THR A 33 -4.60 9.94 -3.87
CA THR A 33 -5.69 10.91 -3.95
C THR A 33 -5.38 12.01 -4.98
N LYS A 34 -4.13 12.48 -5.00
CA LYS A 34 -3.70 13.48 -5.97
C LYS A 34 -3.74 12.95 -7.40
N VAL A 35 -3.25 11.74 -7.61
CA VAL A 35 -3.15 11.18 -8.97
C VAL A 35 -4.53 10.88 -9.56
N VAL A 36 -5.51 10.52 -8.73
CA VAL A 36 -6.88 10.24 -9.19
C VAL A 36 -7.52 11.47 -9.84
N ARG A 37 -7.15 12.68 -9.41
CA ARG A 37 -7.67 13.92 -10.00
C ARG A 37 -7.33 14.05 -11.49
N PHE A 38 -6.28 13.39 -11.93
CA PHE A 38 -5.79 13.44 -13.32
C PHE A 38 -6.17 12.20 -14.11
N LYS A 39 -6.87 11.24 -13.50
CA LYS A 39 -7.26 9.98 -14.14
C LYS A 39 -8.67 10.02 -14.69
N GLU A 40 -8.85 9.37 -15.83
CA GLU A 40 -10.17 8.98 -16.31
C GLU A 40 -10.57 7.66 -15.64
N LYS A 41 -11.87 7.32 -15.70
CA LYS A 41 -12.37 6.10 -15.04
C LYS A 41 -11.65 4.84 -15.50
N ASN A 42 -11.33 4.73 -16.78
CA ASN A 42 -10.66 3.56 -17.35
C ASN A 42 -9.17 3.50 -17.02
N GLN A 43 -8.62 4.51 -16.33
CA GLN A 43 -7.22 4.55 -15.92
C GLN A 43 -7.01 4.15 -14.45
N ILE A 44 -8.09 3.93 -13.71
CA ILE A 44 -7.99 3.56 -12.28
C ILE A 44 -7.33 2.19 -12.14
N ILE A 45 -7.75 1.21 -12.96
CA ILE A 45 -7.06 -0.07 -13.03
C ILE A 45 -6.04 0.00 -14.16
N ASP A 46 -4.78 0.19 -13.79
CA ASP A 46 -3.67 0.31 -14.72
C ASP A 46 -2.78 -0.93 -14.60
N GLN A 47 -3.06 -1.92 -15.42
CA GLN A 47 -2.36 -3.21 -15.34
C GLN A 47 -0.85 -3.08 -15.61
N LYS A 48 -0.45 -2.19 -16.51
CA LYS A 48 0.96 -1.93 -16.79
C LYS A 48 1.67 -1.40 -15.54
N ARG A 49 1.05 -0.45 -14.85
CA ARG A 49 1.59 0.11 -13.61
C ARG A 49 1.66 -0.93 -12.49
N ILE A 50 0.63 -1.76 -12.37
CA ILE A 50 0.61 -2.85 -11.38
C ILE A 50 1.79 -3.79 -11.61
N ASN A 51 2.02 -4.18 -12.85
CA ASN A 51 3.14 -5.07 -13.20
C ASN A 51 4.49 -4.42 -12.89
N GLU A 52 4.65 -3.15 -13.20
CA GLU A 52 5.87 -2.39 -12.88
C GLU A 52 6.15 -2.35 -11.38
N ILE A 53 5.13 -2.12 -10.57
CA ILE A 53 5.26 -2.10 -9.11
C ILE A 53 5.71 -3.46 -8.60
N LEU A 54 5.03 -4.52 -9.02
CA LEU A 54 5.33 -5.88 -8.53
C LEU A 54 6.73 -6.34 -8.95
N GLU A 55 7.16 -6.05 -10.17
CA GLU A 55 8.50 -6.37 -10.65
C GLU A 55 9.58 -5.61 -9.86
N ARG A 56 9.37 -4.32 -9.65
CA ARG A 56 10.31 -3.48 -8.88
C ARG A 56 10.45 -3.99 -7.45
N LEU A 57 9.33 -4.30 -6.80
CA LEU A 57 9.34 -4.74 -5.41
C LEU A 57 9.90 -6.14 -5.24
N ASP A 58 9.76 -6.99 -6.24
CA ASP A 58 10.38 -8.31 -6.24
C ASP A 58 11.92 -8.17 -6.18
N VAL A 59 12.47 -7.28 -6.98
CA VAL A 59 13.92 -6.98 -6.98
C VAL A 59 14.34 -6.39 -5.63
N GLU A 60 13.56 -5.47 -5.08
CA GLU A 60 13.88 -4.84 -3.79
C GLU A 60 13.81 -5.84 -2.63
N ALA A 61 12.86 -6.77 -2.66
CA ALA A 61 12.77 -7.83 -1.66
C ALA A 61 14.02 -8.71 -1.69
N LYS A 62 14.45 -9.09 -2.89
CA LYS A 62 15.64 -9.90 -3.08
C LYS A 62 16.89 -9.19 -2.52
N LYS A 63 17.06 -7.92 -2.84
CA LYS A 63 18.19 -7.11 -2.35
C LYS A 63 18.26 -7.03 -0.83
N ARG A 64 17.11 -7.02 -0.16
CA ARG A 64 17.02 -6.89 1.29
C ARG A 64 16.92 -8.23 2.01
N ASN A 65 17.00 -9.33 1.27
CA ASN A 65 16.86 -10.68 1.80
C ASN A 65 15.53 -10.86 2.54
N VAL A 66 14.47 -10.31 1.96
CA VAL A 66 13.09 -10.47 2.46
C VAL A 66 12.38 -11.46 1.55
N SER A 67 11.50 -12.29 2.09
CA SER A 67 10.72 -13.24 1.31
C SER A 67 9.98 -12.51 0.15
N ARG A 68 10.26 -12.93 -1.06
CA ARG A 68 9.63 -12.37 -2.26
C ARG A 68 8.13 -12.65 -2.26
N GLN A 69 7.73 -13.83 -1.78
CA GLN A 69 6.32 -14.20 -1.69
C GLN A 69 5.59 -13.32 -0.65
N LEU A 70 6.22 -13.07 0.49
CA LEU A 70 5.66 -12.19 1.52
C LEU A 70 5.39 -10.79 0.96
N VAL A 71 6.37 -10.22 0.27
CA VAL A 71 6.25 -8.89 -0.32
C VAL A 71 5.17 -8.87 -1.39
N LYS A 72 5.13 -9.89 -2.25
CA LYS A 72 4.10 -10.01 -3.29
C LYS A 72 2.69 -10.06 -2.70
N ASP A 73 2.49 -10.86 -1.67
CA ASP A 73 1.18 -11.00 -1.03
C ASP A 73 0.70 -9.69 -0.41
N ILE A 74 1.62 -8.99 0.29
CA ILE A 74 1.30 -7.70 0.91
C ILE A 74 0.93 -6.67 -0.17
N TRP A 75 1.74 -6.56 -1.23
CA TRP A 75 1.50 -5.55 -2.25
C TRP A 75 0.30 -5.86 -3.13
N ASN A 76 0.02 -7.12 -3.44
CA ASN A 76 -1.21 -7.48 -4.14
C ASN A 76 -2.44 -7.02 -3.37
N THR A 77 -2.47 -7.26 -2.06
CA THR A 77 -3.57 -6.82 -1.21
C THR A 77 -3.65 -5.30 -1.15
N MET A 78 -2.51 -4.64 -0.97
CA MET A 78 -2.44 -3.18 -0.91
C MET A 78 -2.92 -2.54 -2.21
N ILE A 79 -2.43 -3.03 -3.36
CA ILE A 79 -2.82 -2.51 -4.68
C ILE A 79 -4.33 -2.65 -4.88
N ASN A 80 -4.90 -3.82 -4.58
CA ASN A 80 -6.33 -4.05 -4.72
C ASN A 80 -7.16 -3.15 -3.79
N SER A 81 -6.70 -2.96 -2.55
CA SER A 81 -7.36 -2.08 -1.60
C SER A 81 -7.30 -0.61 -2.06
N PHE A 82 -6.18 -0.19 -2.62
CA PHE A 82 -6.04 1.16 -3.15
C PHE A 82 -6.87 1.37 -4.43
N ILE A 83 -7.01 0.36 -5.28
CA ILE A 83 -7.92 0.45 -6.44
C ILE A 83 -9.35 0.70 -5.96
N ALA A 84 -9.83 -0.04 -4.97
CA ALA A 84 -11.15 0.16 -4.39
C ALA A 84 -11.30 1.58 -3.83
N TYR A 85 -10.27 2.08 -3.15
CA TYR A 85 -10.24 3.45 -2.63
C TYR A 85 -10.29 4.48 -3.75
N GLU A 86 -9.51 4.28 -4.82
CA GLU A 86 -9.50 5.18 -5.99
C GLU A 86 -10.87 5.25 -6.65
N GLU A 87 -11.53 4.10 -6.80
CA GLU A 87 -12.88 4.05 -7.36
C GLU A 87 -13.88 4.83 -6.51
N GLU A 88 -13.79 4.67 -5.19
CA GLU A 88 -14.65 5.38 -4.24
C GLU A 88 -14.48 6.89 -4.34
N ILE A 89 -13.25 7.39 -4.31
CA ILE A 89 -13.02 8.84 -4.39
C ILE A 89 -13.31 9.40 -5.76
N PHE A 90 -13.13 8.61 -6.81
CA PHE A 90 -13.49 9.02 -8.17
C PHE A 90 -15.01 9.23 -8.30
N GLU A 91 -15.80 8.31 -7.79
CA GLU A 91 -17.27 8.42 -7.81
C GLU A 91 -17.74 9.63 -7.00
N LYS A 92 -17.19 9.85 -5.81
CA LYS A 92 -17.52 11.02 -4.98
C LYS A 92 -17.16 12.33 -5.66
N SER A 93 -16.04 12.39 -6.33
CA SER A 93 -15.60 13.56 -7.08
C SER A 93 -16.55 13.87 -8.25
N ARG A 94 -17.05 12.85 -8.92
CA ARG A 94 -18.00 12.98 -10.01
C ARG A 94 -19.36 13.45 -9.54
N ASP A 95 -19.85 12.93 -8.44
CA ASP A 95 -21.13 13.34 -7.85
C ASP A 95 -21.12 14.84 -7.52
N LYS A 96 -19.99 15.35 -7.03
CA LYS A 96 -19.83 16.78 -6.76
C LYS A 96 -19.81 17.65 -8.01
N LYS A 97 -19.41 17.10 -9.16
CA LYS A 97 -19.36 17.83 -10.45
C LYS A 97 -20.70 17.90 -11.13
N THR A 98 -21.62 17.02 -10.81
CA THR A 98 -22.96 16.99 -11.40
C THR A 98 -23.96 17.91 -10.71
N ASP A 99 -23.59 18.44 -9.57
CA ASP A 99 -24.39 19.43 -8.85
C ASP A 99 -24.00 20.86 -9.28
#